data_03d936c6a0fd8231bb2442e34017f1ec
#
_entry.id   03d936c6a0fd8231bb2442e34017f1ec
#
_cell.length_a   1.000
_cell.length_b   1.000
_cell.length_c   1.000
_cell.angle_alpha   90.00
_cell.angle_beta   90.00
_cell.angle_gamma   90.00
#
_symmetry.space_group_name_H-M   'P 1'
#
loop_
_entity.id
_entity.type
_entity.pdbx_description
1 polymer ?
#
loop_
_entity_poly.entity_id
_entity_poly.type
_entity_poly.pdbx_seq_one_letter_code
_entity_poly.pdbx_strand_id
1 'polypeptide(L)'
;RGFGVRGALGVSDRANAAASQLKPGDVDWDDVFGRRGARWFHTGGIFAALSETTAEGVFEAVKAAKRYGTIVSYDLNYRASLWRDIGGQEKARAVNREIAPYIDVMIGNEEDFTACLGFEVKGNDAKLKKLDLDGYRAMMDEVAAAYPNFKVIATTLREVCSATVNN
;
A
#
# COMPACT_ATOMS: atom_id res chain seq x y z
N ARG A 1 21.45 2.77 -16.84
CA ARG A 1 21.03 4.17 -17.08
C ARG A 1 21.58 4.60 -18.44
N GLY A 2 20.68 4.96 -19.39
CA GLY A 2 21.08 5.47 -20.69
C GLY A 2 21.35 6.96 -20.62
N PHE A 3 22.42 7.39 -21.29
CA PHE A 3 22.68 8.81 -21.54
C PHE A 3 22.28 9.14 -22.97
N GLY A 4 21.56 10.24 -23.20
CA GLY A 4 21.13 10.70 -24.51
C GLY A 4 19.66 10.43 -24.83
N VAL A 5 19.30 10.51 -26.12
CA VAL A 5 17.89 10.42 -26.62
C VAL A 5 17.25 9.04 -26.41
N ARG A 6 18.03 8.01 -26.12
CA ARG A 6 17.55 6.66 -25.81
C ARG A 6 17.74 6.39 -24.32
N GLY A 7 16.76 6.81 -23.51
CA GLY A 7 16.67 6.39 -22.10
C GLY A 7 16.44 4.90 -21.99
N ALA A 8 17.08 4.23 -21.01
CA ALA A 8 16.76 2.85 -20.68
C ALA A 8 15.32 2.77 -20.18
N LEU A 9 14.50 1.99 -20.87
CA LEU A 9 13.16 1.64 -20.38
C LEU A 9 13.34 0.52 -19.35
N GLY A 10 13.10 0.84 -18.08
CA GLY A 10 13.08 -0.18 -17.01
C GLY A 10 11.78 -0.98 -17.10
N VAL A 11 11.87 -2.28 -17.33
CA VAL A 11 10.74 -3.21 -17.25
C VAL A 11 10.93 -4.06 -16.01
N SER A 12 9.96 -4.00 -15.08
CA SER A 12 9.93 -4.86 -13.91
C SER A 12 8.98 -6.02 -14.19
N ASP A 13 9.54 -7.19 -14.49
CA ASP A 13 8.75 -8.42 -14.53
C ASP A 13 8.60 -8.98 -13.11
N ARG A 14 7.47 -8.69 -12.48
CA ARG A 14 7.12 -9.18 -11.14
C ARG A 14 6.14 -10.35 -11.17
N ALA A 15 5.42 -10.54 -12.28
CA ALA A 15 4.41 -11.58 -12.40
C ALA A 15 5.01 -12.99 -12.37
N ASN A 16 6.26 -13.15 -12.82
CA ASN A 16 6.96 -14.43 -12.82
C ASN A 16 7.99 -14.58 -11.68
N ALA A 17 7.96 -13.69 -10.70
CA ALA A 17 8.81 -13.80 -9.52
C ALA A 17 8.33 -14.95 -8.60
N ALA A 18 9.24 -15.57 -7.85
CA ALA A 18 8.87 -16.60 -6.87
C ALA A 18 7.83 -16.08 -5.86
N ALA A 19 7.94 -14.80 -5.46
CA ALA A 19 6.99 -14.18 -4.55
C ALA A 19 5.56 -14.11 -5.11
N SER A 20 5.38 -14.01 -6.43
CA SER A 20 4.04 -13.97 -7.06
C SER A 20 3.35 -15.33 -7.06
N GLN A 21 4.07 -16.40 -6.76
CA GLN A 21 3.56 -17.76 -6.70
C GLN A 21 3.14 -18.18 -5.29
N LEU A 22 3.39 -17.34 -4.29
CA LEU A 22 2.93 -17.58 -2.92
C LEU A 22 1.40 -17.61 -2.86
N LYS A 23 0.89 -18.53 -2.08
CA LYS A 23 -0.54 -18.75 -1.88
C LYS A 23 -0.85 -19.04 -0.41
N PRO A 24 -2.10 -18.94 0.01
CA PRO A 24 -2.53 -19.32 1.35
C PRO A 24 -2.05 -20.73 1.71
N GLY A 25 -1.55 -20.89 2.94
CA GLY A 25 -1.03 -22.15 3.46
C GLY A 25 0.47 -22.42 3.17
N ASP A 26 1.14 -21.62 2.33
CA ASP A 26 2.59 -21.79 2.08
C ASP A 26 3.45 -21.33 3.27
N VAL A 27 2.90 -20.50 4.16
CA VAL A 27 3.59 -20.03 5.37
C VAL A 27 2.82 -20.44 6.61
N ASP A 28 3.51 -21.08 7.55
CA ASP A 28 2.97 -21.39 8.88
C ASP A 28 2.97 -20.11 9.75
N TRP A 29 1.89 -19.33 9.65
CA TRP A 29 1.73 -18.09 10.41
C TRP A 29 1.59 -18.32 11.91
N ASP A 30 1.11 -19.48 12.35
CA ASP A 30 1.02 -19.84 13.76
C ASP A 30 2.42 -20.10 14.35
N ASP A 31 3.34 -20.64 13.54
CA ASP A 31 4.76 -20.67 13.90
C ASP A 31 5.36 -19.27 14.00
N VAL A 32 5.14 -18.41 12.98
CA VAL A 32 5.75 -17.07 12.90
C VAL A 32 5.26 -16.19 14.05
N PHE A 33 3.97 -16.05 14.22
CA PHE A 33 3.39 -15.11 15.19
C PHE A 33 3.20 -15.71 16.57
N GLY A 34 2.84 -16.99 16.65
CA GLY A 34 2.61 -17.68 17.92
C GLY A 34 3.90 -18.21 18.53
N ARG A 35 4.53 -19.18 17.89
CA ARG A 35 5.68 -19.90 18.47
C ARG A 35 6.95 -19.06 18.51
N ARG A 36 7.29 -18.35 17.40
CA ARG A 36 8.46 -17.46 17.34
C ARG A 36 8.20 -16.08 17.92
N GLY A 37 6.93 -15.71 18.07
CA GLY A 37 6.53 -14.47 18.73
C GLY A 37 6.88 -13.21 17.95
N ALA A 38 6.72 -13.21 16.62
CA ALA A 38 6.93 -12.01 15.83
C ALA A 38 5.99 -10.90 16.30
N ARG A 39 6.55 -9.76 16.71
CA ARG A 39 5.81 -8.65 17.31
C ARG A 39 5.36 -7.58 16.31
N TRP A 40 5.98 -7.56 15.14
CA TRP A 40 5.68 -6.62 14.07
C TRP A 40 5.71 -7.35 12.72
N PHE A 41 4.65 -7.19 11.95
CA PHE A 41 4.53 -7.70 10.60
C PHE A 41 4.36 -6.52 9.64
N HIS A 42 5.18 -6.46 8.60
CA HIS A 42 5.06 -5.47 7.55
C HIS A 42 4.77 -6.13 6.21
N THR A 43 3.79 -5.58 5.49
CA THR A 43 3.46 -5.97 4.12
C THR A 43 2.94 -4.76 3.35
N GLY A 44 2.48 -4.93 2.12
CA GLY A 44 1.98 -3.80 1.35
C GLY A 44 1.34 -4.17 0.02
N GLY A 45 0.79 -3.13 -0.63
CA GLY A 45 0.01 -3.24 -1.85
C GLY A 45 0.78 -3.76 -3.05
N ILE A 46 2.11 -3.58 -3.10
CA ILE A 46 2.91 -4.21 -4.17
C ILE A 46 2.85 -5.72 -4.08
N PHE A 47 3.03 -6.31 -2.89
CA PHE A 47 2.95 -7.76 -2.73
C PHE A 47 1.52 -8.27 -2.97
N ALA A 48 0.51 -7.59 -2.43
CA ALA A 48 -0.89 -7.93 -2.66
C ALA A 48 -1.31 -7.87 -4.15
N ALA A 49 -0.59 -7.08 -4.97
CA ALA A 49 -0.87 -6.90 -6.39
C ALA A 49 -0.07 -7.84 -7.32
N LEU A 50 0.75 -8.75 -6.79
CA LEU A 50 1.57 -9.63 -7.64
C LEU A 50 0.72 -10.73 -8.32
N SER A 51 -0.32 -11.21 -7.64
CA SER A 51 -1.27 -12.19 -8.15
C SER A 51 -2.53 -12.22 -7.26
N GLU A 52 -3.56 -12.93 -7.67
CA GLU A 52 -4.75 -13.15 -6.83
C GLU A 52 -4.40 -13.91 -5.55
N THR A 53 -3.56 -14.92 -5.65
CA THR A 53 -3.16 -15.73 -4.50
C THR A 53 -2.31 -14.97 -3.49
N THR A 54 -1.51 -13.97 -3.92
CA THR A 54 -0.76 -13.13 -2.98
C THR A 54 -1.66 -12.18 -2.21
N ALA A 55 -2.73 -11.65 -2.81
CA ALA A 55 -3.74 -10.88 -2.09
C ALA A 55 -4.41 -11.72 -0.99
N GLU A 56 -4.80 -12.97 -1.31
CA GLU A 56 -5.35 -13.93 -0.34
C GLU A 56 -4.34 -14.27 0.76
N GLY A 57 -3.06 -14.45 0.40
CA GLY A 57 -1.98 -14.71 1.35
C GLY A 57 -1.73 -13.55 2.30
N VAL A 58 -1.81 -12.29 1.82
CA VAL A 58 -1.78 -11.12 2.71
C VAL A 58 -2.93 -11.17 3.70
N PHE A 59 -4.13 -11.47 3.23
CA PHE A 59 -5.32 -11.52 4.07
C PHE A 59 -5.23 -12.62 5.15
N GLU A 60 -4.72 -13.80 4.79
CA GLU A 60 -4.40 -14.86 5.75
C GLU A 60 -3.40 -14.39 6.81
N ALA A 61 -2.29 -13.77 6.37
CA ALA A 61 -1.23 -13.28 7.24
C ALA A 61 -1.70 -12.23 8.24
N VAL A 62 -2.44 -11.20 7.78
CA VAL A 62 -2.91 -10.13 8.68
C VAL A 62 -3.94 -10.63 9.69
N LYS A 63 -4.81 -11.57 9.30
CA LYS A 63 -5.72 -12.25 10.23
C LYS A 63 -4.96 -13.04 11.29
N ALA A 64 -3.95 -13.80 10.88
CA ALA A 64 -3.11 -14.55 11.79
C ALA A 64 -2.36 -13.60 12.75
N ALA A 65 -1.74 -12.54 12.24
CA ALA A 65 -1.06 -11.53 13.05
C ALA A 65 -1.98 -10.96 14.14
N LYS A 66 -3.23 -10.65 13.80
CA LYS A 66 -4.20 -10.12 14.78
C LYS A 66 -4.59 -11.13 15.85
N ARG A 67 -4.67 -12.44 15.53
CA ARG A 67 -4.93 -13.48 16.55
C ARG A 67 -3.87 -13.51 17.64
N TYR A 68 -2.61 -13.19 17.29
CA TYR A 68 -1.47 -13.21 18.20
C TYR A 68 -1.10 -11.82 18.76
N GLY A 69 -1.88 -10.78 18.47
CA GLY A 69 -1.61 -9.43 18.94
C GLY A 69 -0.36 -8.78 18.29
N THR A 70 0.07 -9.30 17.16
CA THR A 70 1.17 -8.73 16.37
C THR A 70 0.73 -7.40 15.75
N ILE A 71 1.57 -6.39 15.84
CA ILE A 71 1.35 -5.09 15.18
C ILE A 71 1.50 -5.28 13.69
N VAL A 72 0.54 -4.79 12.91
CA VAL A 72 0.57 -4.88 11.46
C VAL A 72 0.74 -3.49 10.84
N SER A 73 1.79 -3.31 10.05
CA SER A 73 1.98 -2.14 9.20
C SER A 73 1.79 -2.50 7.73
N TYR A 74 1.16 -1.59 7.00
CA TYR A 74 0.84 -1.77 5.59
C TYR A 74 1.16 -0.51 4.79
N ASP A 75 1.95 -0.66 3.72
CA ASP A 75 2.20 0.40 2.76
C ASP A 75 1.30 0.18 1.54
N LEU A 76 0.38 1.11 1.30
CA LEU A 76 -0.58 1.05 0.19
C LEU A 76 0.13 0.95 -1.16
N ASN A 77 1.15 1.75 -1.36
CA ASN A 77 2.12 1.71 -2.47
C ASN A 77 1.49 1.28 -3.81
N TYR A 78 0.45 2.00 -4.20
CA TYR A 78 -0.34 1.69 -5.39
C TYR A 78 0.51 1.71 -6.67
N ARG A 79 0.34 0.70 -7.50
CA ARG A 79 0.98 0.63 -8.81
C ARG A 79 -0.04 0.16 -9.84
N ALA A 80 -0.55 1.10 -10.63
CA ALA A 80 -1.56 0.81 -11.67
C ALA A 80 -1.13 -0.30 -12.62
N SER A 81 0.17 -0.41 -12.92
CA SER A 81 0.72 -1.44 -13.80
C SER A 81 0.58 -2.86 -13.24
N LEU A 82 0.62 -3.03 -11.91
CA LEU A 82 0.44 -4.34 -11.26
C LEU A 82 -1.03 -4.76 -11.20
N TRP A 83 -1.91 -3.80 -10.94
CA TRP A 83 -3.34 -4.08 -10.82
C TRP A 83 -4.05 -4.24 -12.17
N ARG A 84 -3.47 -3.71 -13.27
CA ARG A 84 -4.11 -3.68 -14.59
C ARG A 84 -4.67 -5.02 -15.03
N ASP A 85 -3.87 -6.07 -14.89
CA ASP A 85 -4.18 -7.40 -15.44
C ASP A 85 -5.00 -8.27 -14.47
N ILE A 86 -5.21 -7.80 -13.21
CA ILE A 86 -5.96 -8.51 -12.17
C ILE A 86 -7.21 -7.75 -11.70
N GLY A 87 -7.73 -6.84 -12.51
CA GLY A 87 -9.00 -6.14 -12.24
C GLY A 87 -8.88 -4.65 -11.97
N GLY A 88 -7.71 -4.05 -12.18
CA GLY A 88 -7.50 -2.61 -12.17
C GLY A 88 -7.67 -1.95 -10.80
N GLN A 89 -7.97 -0.64 -10.82
CA GLN A 89 -8.11 0.16 -9.60
C GLN A 89 -9.28 -0.28 -8.72
N GLU A 90 -10.39 -0.73 -9.32
CA GLU A 90 -11.54 -1.20 -8.54
C GLU A 90 -11.19 -2.44 -7.71
N LYS A 91 -10.44 -3.38 -8.29
CA LYS A 91 -9.94 -4.54 -7.56
C LYS A 91 -8.94 -4.14 -6.49
N ALA A 92 -8.02 -3.21 -6.78
CA ALA A 92 -7.10 -2.67 -5.80
C ALA A 92 -7.85 -2.09 -4.59
N ARG A 93 -8.87 -1.28 -4.86
CA ARG A 93 -9.72 -0.67 -3.82
C ARG A 93 -10.47 -1.71 -3.00
N ALA A 94 -11.05 -2.71 -3.64
CA ALA A 94 -11.76 -3.79 -2.94
C ALA A 94 -10.82 -4.55 -2.00
N VAL A 95 -9.67 -5.00 -2.50
CA VAL A 95 -8.67 -5.75 -1.72
C VAL A 95 -8.13 -4.92 -0.55
N ASN A 96 -7.73 -3.67 -0.80
CA ASN A 96 -7.14 -2.84 0.25
C ASN A 96 -8.17 -2.47 1.33
N ARG A 97 -9.43 -2.23 0.97
CA ARG A 97 -10.52 -2.00 1.94
C ARG A 97 -10.84 -3.23 2.79
N GLU A 98 -10.68 -4.43 2.23
CA GLU A 98 -10.86 -5.68 2.96
C GLU A 98 -9.71 -5.93 3.94
N ILE A 99 -8.48 -5.54 3.59
CA ILE A 99 -7.28 -5.65 4.44
C ILE A 99 -7.27 -4.58 5.55
N ALA A 100 -7.71 -3.36 5.26
CA ALA A 100 -7.59 -2.20 6.14
C ALA A 100 -8.07 -2.43 7.59
N PRO A 101 -9.16 -3.16 7.89
CA PRO A 101 -9.58 -3.44 9.27
C PRO A 101 -8.55 -4.18 10.13
N TYR A 102 -7.56 -4.82 9.53
CA TYR A 102 -6.53 -5.59 10.24
C TYR A 102 -5.22 -4.81 10.45
N ILE A 103 -5.15 -3.55 9.99
CA ILE A 103 -3.93 -2.76 10.00
C ILE A 103 -3.90 -1.84 11.22
N ASP A 104 -2.73 -1.76 11.88
CA ASP A 104 -2.47 -0.81 12.97
C ASP A 104 -1.74 0.44 12.47
N VAL A 105 -0.85 0.30 11.48
CA VAL A 105 -0.06 1.39 10.91
C VAL A 105 -0.25 1.41 9.40
N MET A 106 -0.98 2.41 8.91
CA MET A 106 -1.22 2.60 7.48
C MET A 106 -0.26 3.64 6.91
N ILE A 107 0.38 3.30 5.79
CA ILE A 107 1.37 4.14 5.12
C ILE A 107 0.95 4.31 3.66
N GLY A 108 1.11 5.52 3.12
CA GLY A 108 0.85 5.82 1.73
C GLY A 108 0.99 7.31 1.43
N ASN A 109 1.07 7.66 0.17
CA ASN A 109 0.92 9.03 -0.29
C ASN A 109 -0.55 9.33 -0.62
N GLU A 110 -0.88 10.56 -1.03
CA GLU A 110 -2.25 10.98 -1.37
C GLU A 110 -2.87 10.15 -2.50
N GLU A 111 -2.06 9.82 -3.53
CA GLU A 111 -2.50 8.99 -4.64
C GLU A 111 -2.84 7.57 -4.18
N ASP A 112 -2.03 7.02 -3.27
CA ASP A 112 -2.26 5.70 -2.69
C ASP A 112 -3.57 5.65 -1.90
N PHE A 113 -3.84 6.65 -1.04
CA PHE A 113 -5.10 6.74 -0.29
C PHE A 113 -6.31 6.91 -1.20
N THR A 114 -6.19 7.71 -2.26
CA THR A 114 -7.25 7.89 -3.25
C THR A 114 -7.51 6.60 -4.04
N ALA A 115 -6.46 5.99 -4.57
CA ALA A 115 -6.60 4.80 -5.42
C ALA A 115 -7.09 3.58 -4.64
N CYS A 116 -6.49 3.32 -3.46
CA CYS A 116 -6.70 2.10 -2.70
C CYS A 116 -7.87 2.18 -1.71
N LEU A 117 -8.14 3.34 -1.12
CA LEU A 117 -9.17 3.49 -0.09
C LEU A 117 -10.30 4.44 -0.51
N GLY A 118 -10.07 5.32 -1.48
CA GLY A 118 -11.06 6.25 -2.02
C GLY A 118 -11.19 7.56 -1.26
N PHE A 119 -10.12 7.98 -0.56
CA PHE A 119 -10.05 9.29 0.08
C PHE A 119 -9.32 10.28 -0.80
N GLU A 120 -9.83 11.50 -0.90
CA GLU A 120 -9.29 12.53 -1.80
C GLU A 120 -8.87 13.76 -1.01
N VAL A 121 -7.76 14.36 -1.39
CA VAL A 121 -7.36 15.68 -0.89
C VAL A 121 -8.27 16.72 -1.52
N LYS A 122 -9.16 17.33 -0.75
CA LYS A 122 -10.09 18.38 -1.22
C LYS A 122 -9.32 19.67 -1.48
N GLY A 123 -9.54 20.27 -2.65
CA GLY A 123 -8.92 21.56 -3.01
C GLY A 123 -7.66 21.45 -3.88
N ASN A 124 -7.25 20.28 -4.27
CA ASN A 124 -6.13 20.10 -5.20
C ASN A 124 -6.57 20.38 -6.64
N ASP A 125 -6.26 21.59 -7.12
CA ASP A 125 -6.13 21.81 -8.56
C ASP A 125 -4.96 20.96 -9.08
N ALA A 126 -5.12 20.29 -10.23
CA ALA A 126 -4.17 19.39 -10.87
C ALA A 126 -2.78 20.02 -11.20
N LYS A 127 -2.53 21.24 -10.73
CA LYS A 127 -1.27 21.98 -10.83
C LYS A 127 -0.67 22.20 -9.44
N LEU A 128 -0.38 21.11 -8.73
CA LEU A 128 0.30 21.11 -7.42
C LEU A 128 1.65 21.85 -7.46
N LYS A 129 1.59 23.19 -7.41
CA LYS A 129 2.77 24.04 -7.21
C LYS A 129 3.03 24.37 -5.73
N LYS A 130 2.08 24.06 -4.84
CA LYS A 130 2.22 24.34 -3.41
C LYS A 130 1.56 23.22 -2.60
N LEU A 131 2.28 22.74 -1.60
CA LEU A 131 1.82 21.71 -0.68
C LEU A 131 0.63 22.26 0.15
N ASP A 132 -0.55 21.68 -0.01
CA ASP A 132 -1.72 22.02 0.79
C ASP A 132 -1.81 21.15 2.04
N LEU A 133 -1.08 21.53 3.10
CA LEU A 133 -1.03 20.79 4.35
C LEU A 133 -2.41 20.64 5.03
N ASP A 134 -3.30 21.60 4.85
CA ASP A 134 -4.63 21.53 5.48
C ASP A 134 -5.53 20.55 4.75
N GLY A 135 -5.46 20.46 3.43
CA GLY A 135 -6.12 19.43 2.64
C GLY A 135 -5.63 18.02 2.99
N TYR A 136 -4.31 17.85 3.20
CA TYR A 136 -3.75 16.57 3.66
C TYR A 136 -4.24 16.19 5.07
N ARG A 137 -4.26 17.14 6.00
CA ARG A 137 -4.80 16.90 7.36
C ARG A 137 -6.25 16.48 7.32
N ALA A 138 -7.08 17.19 6.56
CA ALA A 138 -8.49 16.86 6.41
C ALA A 138 -8.69 15.44 5.85
N MET A 139 -7.91 15.04 4.85
CA MET A 139 -7.93 13.67 4.32
C MET A 139 -7.54 12.66 5.40
N MET A 140 -6.47 12.91 6.18
CA MET A 140 -6.05 12.01 7.26
C MET A 140 -7.09 11.88 8.36
N ASP A 141 -7.80 12.96 8.69
CA ASP A 141 -8.90 12.94 9.66
C ASP A 141 -10.07 12.11 9.14
N GLU A 142 -10.41 12.19 7.85
CA GLU A 142 -11.43 11.33 7.22
C GLU A 142 -11.01 9.86 7.24
N VAL A 143 -9.75 9.55 6.95
CA VAL A 143 -9.20 8.19 7.02
C VAL A 143 -9.27 7.65 8.45
N ALA A 144 -8.85 8.45 9.45
CA ALA A 144 -8.89 8.05 10.85
C ALA A 144 -10.32 7.80 11.36
N ALA A 145 -11.27 8.62 10.92
CA ALA A 145 -12.68 8.44 11.25
C ALA A 145 -13.27 7.16 10.63
N ALA A 146 -12.87 6.84 9.38
CA ALA A 146 -13.37 5.66 8.67
C ALA A 146 -12.74 4.35 9.19
N TYR A 147 -11.48 4.42 9.65
CA TYR A 147 -10.71 3.27 10.14
C TYR A 147 -10.16 3.52 11.55
N PRO A 148 -11.01 3.45 12.58
CA PRO A 148 -10.61 3.71 13.98
C PRO A 148 -9.62 2.68 14.54
N ASN A 149 -9.38 1.59 13.83
CA ASN A 149 -8.36 0.60 14.15
C ASN A 149 -6.93 1.09 13.83
N PHE A 150 -6.77 2.09 12.95
CA PHE A 150 -5.45 2.64 12.65
C PHE A 150 -4.93 3.43 13.87
N LYS A 151 -3.80 3.00 14.40
CA LYS A 151 -3.09 3.68 15.50
C LYS A 151 -2.14 4.76 14.99
N VAL A 152 -1.65 4.56 13.77
CA VAL A 152 -0.77 5.50 13.07
C VAL A 152 -1.18 5.53 11.59
N ILE A 153 -1.29 6.74 11.05
CA ILE A 153 -1.44 6.98 9.63
C ILE A 153 -0.25 7.86 9.22
N ALA A 154 0.56 7.35 8.29
CA ALA A 154 1.73 8.06 7.81
C ALA A 154 1.59 8.36 6.32
N THR A 155 1.84 9.61 5.94
CA THR A 155 1.86 10.03 4.54
C THR A 155 3.18 10.68 4.19
N THR A 156 3.68 10.39 2.98
CA THR A 156 4.83 11.08 2.43
C THR A 156 4.36 12.30 1.68
N LEU A 157 4.96 13.45 1.97
CA LEU A 157 4.71 14.69 1.28
C LEU A 157 5.85 14.96 0.29
N ARG A 158 5.51 15.45 -0.88
CA ARG A 158 6.50 15.78 -1.91
C ARG A 158 6.19 17.14 -2.51
N GLU A 159 7.11 18.06 -2.41
CA GLU A 159 7.08 19.32 -3.12
C GLU A 159 7.99 19.24 -4.35
N VAL A 160 7.42 19.43 -5.54
CA VAL A 160 8.18 19.36 -6.80
C VAL A 160 8.56 20.77 -7.21
N CYS A 161 9.81 21.16 -6.99
CA CYS A 161 10.35 22.45 -7.37
C CYS A 161 10.78 22.49 -8.86
N SER A 162 11.36 21.37 -9.35
CA SER A 162 11.74 21.18 -10.75
C SER A 162 11.87 19.69 -11.07
N ALA A 163 12.14 19.35 -12.34
CA ALA A 163 12.33 17.95 -12.75
C ALA A 163 13.52 17.25 -12.03
N THR A 164 14.45 18.01 -11.48
CA THR A 164 15.66 17.50 -10.81
C THR A 164 15.76 17.85 -9.33
N VAL A 165 14.90 18.76 -8.84
CA VAL A 165 14.89 19.22 -7.43
C VAL A 165 13.53 18.89 -6.83
N ASN A 166 13.53 17.99 -5.86
CA ASN A 166 12.37 17.62 -5.05
C ASN A 166 12.76 17.81 -3.57
N ASN A 167 11.87 18.40 -2.79
CA ASN A 167 11.96 18.53 -1.34
C ASN A 167 10.93 17.63 -0.67
#